data_7d75285eddaedb81c4ec72b9a3b1d688
#
_entry.id   7d75285eddaedb81c4ec72b9a3b1d688
#
_cell.length_a   1.000
_cell.length_b   1.000
_cell.length_c   1.000
_cell.angle_alpha   90.00
_cell.angle_beta   90.00
_cell.angle_gamma   90.00
#
_symmetry.space_group_name_H-M   'P 1'
#
loop_
_entity.id
_entity.type
_entity.pdbx_description
1 polymer ?
#
loop_
_entity_poly.entity_id
_entity_poly.type
_entity_poly.pdbx_seq_one_letter_code
_entity_poly.pdbx_strand_id
1 'polypeptide(L)'
;MSSSQTLTPQTLTPRALEILDRLVAFDTTSRLSNLALIEWVEAYLDGHGVGHRRVPNADGTKSNLIATIGPDIPGGVVLSGHTDVVPVDGQAWTVEPFRLSERAGRLYGRGTADMKGFIACVLASLPRFLARPLRRPLHIAISYDEEVGCLGVRSLVAALAARPDKPALCLIGEPTELRPVLGHKGKLAMRCQVRGAACHSAYAPQGVNAIEYAARLIGKLGEIGQRLAASERQDARFDPPFSTVQTGLIQGGRALNIVPADCQFDFEVRALPADDPQQVADALRDYAETELLPQMKAVNAETGIRFDKISQMPGLNMSDDHELTTFVKQLTGANSTSKVAFGTEAGLFQQADVPTIICGPGSIDQAHKPKEF
;
A
#
# COMPACT_ATOMS: atom_id res chain seq x y z
N MET A 1 -25.98 30.20 18.36
CA MET A 1 -24.80 30.52 17.56
C MET A 1 -23.62 29.79 18.22
N SER A 2 -23.30 28.60 17.75
CA SER A 2 -22.18 27.81 18.29
C SER A 2 -20.98 28.09 17.40
N SER A 3 -19.96 28.72 17.95
CA SER A 3 -18.69 28.95 17.28
C SER A 3 -18.05 27.60 16.92
N SER A 4 -18.04 27.25 15.64
CA SER A 4 -17.20 26.18 15.12
C SER A 4 -15.75 26.62 15.30
N GLN A 5 -15.07 26.11 16.31
CA GLN A 5 -13.62 26.22 16.38
C GLN A 5 -13.05 25.43 15.20
N THR A 6 -12.56 26.13 14.21
CA THR A 6 -11.74 25.57 13.13
C THR A 6 -10.51 24.97 13.79
N LEU A 7 -10.39 23.62 13.73
CA LEU A 7 -9.18 22.95 14.18
C LEU A 7 -8.05 23.34 13.22
N THR A 8 -7.12 24.16 13.70
CA THR A 8 -5.88 24.42 12.96
C THR A 8 -5.01 23.13 12.97
N PRO A 9 -4.24 22.84 11.89
CA PRO A 9 -3.42 21.63 11.77
C PRO A 9 -2.34 21.43 12.84
N GLN A 10 -2.19 22.39 13.76
CA GLN A 10 -1.05 22.46 14.68
C GLN A 10 -1.30 22.02 16.13
N THR A 11 -2.49 21.55 16.49
CA THR A 11 -2.76 21.15 17.87
C THR A 11 -3.27 19.73 17.95
N LEU A 12 -2.35 18.75 17.99
CA LEU A 12 -2.65 17.45 18.57
C LEU A 12 -3.13 17.67 20.00
N THR A 13 -4.27 17.09 20.38
CA THR A 13 -4.69 17.14 21.77
C THR A 13 -3.70 16.35 22.63
N PRO A 14 -3.46 16.72 23.89
CA PRO A 14 -2.58 15.93 24.79
C PRO A 14 -2.90 14.43 24.78
N ARG A 15 -4.18 14.07 24.65
CA ARG A 15 -4.61 12.68 24.54
C ARG A 15 -4.11 11.98 23.26
N ALA A 16 -4.09 12.68 22.12
CA ALA A 16 -3.54 12.10 20.89
C ALA A 16 -2.04 11.87 20.99
N LEU A 17 -1.31 12.73 21.70
CA LEU A 17 0.12 12.56 21.98
C LEU A 17 0.38 11.34 22.85
N GLU A 18 -0.39 11.16 23.93
CA GLU A 18 -0.29 9.98 24.81
C GLU A 18 -0.56 8.68 24.05
N ILE A 19 -1.58 8.68 23.19
CA ILE A 19 -1.91 7.51 22.38
C ILE A 19 -0.82 7.25 21.33
N LEU A 20 -0.30 8.29 20.68
CA LEU A 20 0.76 8.17 19.69
C LEU A 20 2.05 7.61 20.31
N ASP A 21 2.44 8.11 21.49
CA ASP A 21 3.58 7.59 22.23
C ASP A 21 3.43 6.09 22.49
N ARG A 22 2.24 5.66 22.90
CA ARG A 22 1.96 4.24 23.13
C ARG A 22 1.98 3.42 21.84
N LEU A 23 1.40 3.92 20.74
CA LEU A 23 1.38 3.20 19.46
C LEU A 23 2.78 3.08 18.85
N VAL A 24 3.60 4.13 18.93
CA VAL A 24 4.98 4.12 18.44
C VAL A 24 5.84 3.12 19.20
N ALA A 25 5.60 2.94 20.50
CA ALA A 25 6.34 2.00 21.34
C ALA A 25 6.19 0.52 20.93
N PHE A 26 5.18 0.17 20.16
CA PHE A 26 5.05 -1.17 19.57
C PHE A 26 5.89 -1.26 18.29
N ASP A 27 6.90 -2.14 18.28
CA ASP A 27 7.57 -2.51 17.02
C ASP A 27 6.63 -3.42 16.21
N THR A 28 5.95 -2.83 15.28
CA THR A 28 5.06 -3.50 14.33
C THR A 28 5.64 -3.49 12.91
N THR A 29 6.97 -3.58 12.78
CA THR A 29 7.61 -3.80 11.49
C THR A 29 6.90 -4.94 10.76
N SER A 30 6.59 -4.80 9.46
CA SER A 30 5.69 -5.71 8.73
C SER A 30 6.09 -7.19 8.81
N ARG A 31 7.35 -7.52 9.10
CA ARG A 31 7.79 -8.90 9.38
C ARG A 31 7.40 -9.43 10.77
N LEU A 32 6.94 -8.58 11.68
CA LEU A 32 6.58 -8.91 13.06
C LEU A 32 5.06 -8.97 13.24
N SER A 33 4.64 -9.48 14.40
CA SER A 33 3.24 -9.50 14.82
C SER A 33 2.78 -8.11 15.24
N ASN A 34 1.52 -7.75 14.93
CA ASN A 34 0.87 -6.54 15.43
C ASN A 34 -0.06 -6.81 16.62
N LEU A 35 -0.16 -8.04 17.11
CA LEU A 35 -1.17 -8.43 18.09
C LEU A 35 -1.09 -7.64 19.40
N ALA A 36 0.11 -7.34 19.91
CA ALA A 36 0.25 -6.56 21.14
C ALA A 36 -0.32 -5.13 21.00
N LEU A 37 -0.17 -4.51 19.82
CA LEU A 37 -0.80 -3.23 19.51
C LEU A 37 -2.32 -3.39 19.42
N ILE A 38 -2.81 -4.42 18.74
CA ILE A 38 -4.25 -4.70 18.61
C ILE A 38 -4.88 -4.91 19.98
N GLU A 39 -4.27 -5.71 20.86
CA GLU A 39 -4.74 -5.94 22.23
C GLU A 39 -4.85 -4.65 23.04
N TRP A 40 -3.88 -3.77 22.87
CA TRP A 40 -3.93 -2.47 23.53
C TRP A 40 -5.08 -1.61 22.98
N VAL A 41 -5.31 -1.61 21.67
CA VAL A 41 -6.42 -0.87 21.05
C VAL A 41 -7.76 -1.43 21.49
N GLU A 42 -7.91 -2.75 21.58
CA GLU A 42 -9.14 -3.39 22.09
C GLU A 42 -9.44 -2.94 23.53
N ALA A 43 -8.44 -3.01 24.41
CA ALA A 43 -8.61 -2.54 25.80
C ALA A 43 -8.99 -1.05 25.87
N TYR A 44 -8.46 -0.24 24.95
CA TYR A 44 -8.82 1.17 24.85
C TYR A 44 -10.27 1.35 24.39
N LEU A 45 -10.73 0.58 23.41
CA LEU A 45 -12.12 0.60 22.90
C LEU A 45 -13.09 0.10 23.97
N ASP A 46 -12.75 -0.98 24.68
CA ASP A 46 -13.54 -1.54 25.79
C ASP A 46 -13.72 -0.51 26.91
N GLY A 47 -12.67 0.23 27.26
CA GLY A 47 -12.72 1.32 28.23
C GLY A 47 -13.68 2.46 27.85
N HIS A 48 -14.08 2.54 26.57
CA HIS A 48 -15.06 3.48 26.05
C HIS A 48 -16.42 2.84 25.71
N GLY A 49 -16.58 1.54 25.96
CA GLY A 49 -17.81 0.80 25.64
C GLY A 49 -18.05 0.64 24.12
N VAL A 50 -16.99 0.63 23.31
CA VAL A 50 -17.08 0.49 21.85
C VAL A 50 -16.91 -0.96 21.43
N GLY A 51 -17.94 -1.54 20.81
CA GLY A 51 -17.89 -2.90 20.29
C GLY A 51 -16.89 -3.02 19.13
N HIS A 52 -16.11 -4.09 19.15
CA HIS A 52 -15.10 -4.36 18.14
C HIS A 52 -14.98 -5.85 17.82
N ARG A 53 -14.28 -6.18 16.71
CA ARG A 53 -13.94 -7.57 16.38
C ARG A 53 -12.61 -7.63 15.63
N ARG A 54 -11.86 -8.71 15.86
CA ARG A 54 -10.67 -9.07 15.10
C ARG A 54 -11.02 -9.74 13.76
N VAL A 55 -10.15 -9.52 12.77
CA VAL A 55 -10.11 -10.29 11.53
C VAL A 55 -8.66 -10.80 11.38
N PRO A 56 -8.35 -11.98 11.97
CA PRO A 56 -6.98 -12.49 12.00
C PRO A 56 -6.54 -13.01 10.62
N ASN A 57 -5.21 -13.10 10.42
CA ASN A 57 -4.62 -13.85 9.31
C ASN A 57 -4.74 -15.35 9.55
N ALA A 58 -4.34 -16.15 8.55
CA ALA A 58 -4.56 -17.60 8.55
C ALA A 58 -3.84 -18.34 9.69
N ASP A 59 -2.68 -17.85 10.12
CA ASP A 59 -1.87 -18.48 11.17
C ASP A 59 -2.07 -17.83 12.55
N GLY A 60 -2.93 -16.82 12.66
CA GLY A 60 -3.25 -16.13 13.92
C GLY A 60 -2.13 -15.24 14.46
N THR A 61 -1.07 -14.99 13.70
CA THR A 61 0.08 -14.17 14.14
C THR A 61 -0.14 -12.68 13.99
N LYS A 62 -1.13 -12.27 13.17
CA LYS A 62 -1.52 -10.86 12.94
C LYS A 62 -3.03 -10.74 12.88
N SER A 63 -3.55 -9.54 13.12
CA SER A 63 -4.98 -9.28 13.00
C SER A 63 -5.27 -7.87 12.53
N ASN A 64 -6.29 -7.74 11.68
CA ASN A 64 -7.03 -6.50 11.53
C ASN A 64 -8.01 -6.34 12.71
N LEU A 65 -8.48 -5.10 12.91
CA LEU A 65 -9.51 -4.77 13.88
C LEU A 65 -10.58 -3.89 13.24
N ILE A 66 -11.85 -4.20 13.49
CA ILE A 66 -12.99 -3.39 13.09
C ILE A 66 -13.75 -3.00 14.36
N ALA A 67 -13.94 -1.70 14.59
CA ALA A 67 -14.85 -1.19 15.61
C ALA A 67 -15.96 -0.36 14.96
N THR A 68 -17.14 -0.32 15.59
CA THR A 68 -18.29 0.42 15.03
C THR A 68 -18.95 1.24 16.13
N ILE A 69 -19.24 2.51 15.83
CA ILE A 69 -19.93 3.47 16.70
C ILE A 69 -21.19 3.94 15.96
N GLY A 70 -22.32 3.97 16.64
CA GLY A 70 -23.58 4.48 16.09
C GLY A 70 -24.56 3.38 15.69
N PRO A 71 -25.59 3.71 14.89
CA PRO A 71 -26.67 2.78 14.55
C PRO A 71 -26.24 1.72 13.55
N ASP A 72 -26.88 0.57 13.60
CA ASP A 72 -26.68 -0.55 12.65
C ASP A 72 -27.54 -0.33 11.38
N ILE A 73 -27.14 0.63 10.57
CA ILE A 73 -27.80 1.00 9.31
C ILE A 73 -26.78 1.29 8.22
N PRO A 74 -27.12 1.16 6.92
CA PRO A 74 -26.21 1.44 5.81
C PRO A 74 -25.73 2.91 5.73
N GLY A 75 -24.61 3.14 5.07
CA GLY A 75 -24.16 4.47 4.64
C GLY A 75 -23.30 5.22 5.64
N GLY A 76 -22.55 4.49 6.46
CA GLY A 76 -21.55 5.07 7.37
C GLY A 76 -20.21 5.44 6.71
N VAL A 77 -19.28 5.85 7.54
CA VAL A 77 -17.92 6.22 7.15
C VAL A 77 -16.92 5.26 7.80
N VAL A 78 -15.95 4.78 7.02
CA VAL A 78 -14.78 4.07 7.54
C VAL A 78 -13.65 5.05 7.71
N LEU A 79 -12.98 5.03 8.87
CA LEU A 79 -11.66 5.63 9.10
C LEU A 79 -10.66 4.47 9.12
N SER A 80 -9.85 4.35 8.06
CA SER A 80 -8.90 3.24 7.89
C SER A 80 -7.46 3.68 8.03
N GLY A 81 -6.67 2.87 8.73
CA GLY A 81 -5.24 3.04 8.83
C GLY A 81 -4.52 1.74 9.18
N HIS A 82 -3.27 1.61 8.73
CA HIS A 82 -2.43 0.45 9.00
C HIS A 82 -1.57 0.61 10.24
N THR A 83 -1.26 -0.52 10.88
CA THR A 83 -0.42 -0.59 12.08
C THR A 83 1.02 -0.92 11.79
N ASP A 84 1.27 -1.60 10.68
CA ASP A 84 2.62 -1.99 10.32
C ASP A 84 3.44 -0.80 9.84
N VAL A 85 4.75 -0.97 9.91
CA VAL A 85 5.73 0.05 9.53
C VAL A 85 6.90 -0.60 8.81
N VAL A 86 7.58 0.17 7.93
CA VAL A 86 8.79 -0.30 7.27
C VAL A 86 9.93 -0.55 8.26
N PRO A 87 10.88 -1.48 7.95
CA PRO A 87 12.03 -1.77 8.78
C PRO A 87 12.88 -0.53 9.06
N VAL A 88 13.49 -0.52 10.24
CA VAL A 88 14.48 0.51 10.65
C VAL A 88 15.91 0.03 10.48
N ASP A 89 16.09 -1.24 10.11
CA ASP A 89 17.39 -1.89 9.95
C ASP A 89 18.25 -1.15 8.93
N GLY A 90 19.51 -0.91 9.27
CA GLY A 90 20.45 -0.23 8.38
C GLY A 90 20.22 1.27 8.19
N GLN A 91 19.23 1.86 8.84
CA GLN A 91 18.95 3.29 8.79
C GLN A 91 19.71 4.04 9.91
N ALA A 92 20.22 5.23 9.60
CA ALA A 92 20.97 6.06 10.55
C ALA A 92 20.00 6.92 11.41
N TRP A 93 19.28 6.29 12.35
CA TRP A 93 18.41 7.00 13.28
C TRP A 93 19.20 7.81 14.28
N THR A 94 18.74 9.03 14.59
CA THR A 94 19.31 9.92 15.62
C THR A 94 18.51 9.94 16.91
N VAL A 95 17.39 9.20 16.94
CA VAL A 95 16.51 8.94 18.09
C VAL A 95 16.16 7.46 18.10
N GLU A 96 15.69 6.93 19.21
CA GLU A 96 15.14 5.57 19.27
C GLU A 96 13.87 5.49 18.40
N PRO A 97 13.83 4.67 17.33
CA PRO A 97 12.73 4.69 16.37
C PRO A 97 11.37 4.29 16.97
N PHE A 98 11.35 3.42 17.97
CA PHE A 98 10.13 2.98 18.66
C PHE A 98 9.91 3.68 20.01
N ARG A 99 10.39 4.91 20.10
CA ARG A 99 10.14 5.81 21.24
C ARG A 99 9.83 7.20 20.73
N LEU A 100 8.63 7.70 21.00
CA LEU A 100 8.24 9.03 20.60
C LEU A 100 9.19 10.07 21.22
N SER A 101 9.74 10.95 20.41
CA SER A 101 10.66 12.00 20.84
C SER A 101 10.23 13.33 20.28
N GLU A 102 10.05 14.34 21.14
CA GLU A 102 9.75 15.69 20.71
C GLU A 102 11.03 16.50 20.55
N ARG A 103 11.23 17.13 19.38
CA ARG A 103 12.34 18.06 19.11
C ARG A 103 11.86 19.17 18.20
N ALA A 104 12.09 20.41 18.59
CA ALA A 104 11.74 21.61 17.81
C ALA A 104 10.25 21.64 17.35
N GLY A 105 9.32 21.18 18.22
CA GLY A 105 7.89 21.13 17.95
C GLY A 105 7.46 20.05 16.96
N ARG A 106 8.30 19.03 16.73
CA ARG A 106 8.01 17.85 15.90
C ARG A 106 8.14 16.57 16.70
N LEU A 107 7.34 15.59 16.35
CA LEU A 107 7.25 14.29 17.03
C LEU A 107 7.93 13.22 16.17
N TYR A 108 9.10 12.77 16.60
CA TYR A 108 9.91 11.80 15.89
C TYR A 108 9.68 10.38 16.40
N GLY A 109 9.58 9.45 15.46
CA GLY A 109 9.46 8.01 15.69
C GLY A 109 8.99 7.28 14.43
N ARG A 110 9.29 5.99 14.31
CA ARG A 110 8.80 5.18 13.19
C ARG A 110 7.28 5.02 13.28
N GLY A 111 6.57 5.38 12.21
CA GLY A 111 5.12 5.35 12.12
C GLY A 111 4.44 6.61 12.65
N THR A 112 5.18 7.66 13.03
CA THR A 112 4.56 8.94 13.44
C THR A 112 3.79 9.58 12.29
N ALA A 113 4.35 9.58 11.09
CA ALA A 113 3.68 10.05 9.87
C ALA A 113 2.93 8.91 9.17
N ASP A 114 3.52 7.73 9.07
CA ASP A 114 3.03 6.61 8.27
C ASP A 114 2.81 5.35 9.13
N MET A 115 1.57 5.12 9.68
CA MET A 115 0.51 6.12 9.81
C MET A 115 -0.17 6.00 11.19
N LYS A 116 0.62 5.64 12.24
CA LYS A 116 0.12 5.55 13.62
C LYS A 116 -0.40 6.90 14.15
N GLY A 117 0.11 8.02 13.59
CA GLY A 117 -0.39 9.35 13.91
C GLY A 117 -1.88 9.54 13.59
N PHE A 118 -2.33 9.04 12.44
CA PHE A 118 -3.75 9.03 12.11
C PHE A 118 -4.56 8.16 13.07
N ILE A 119 -4.10 6.94 13.36
CA ILE A 119 -4.76 6.03 14.31
C ILE A 119 -4.88 6.71 15.68
N ALA A 120 -3.82 7.37 16.14
CA ALA A 120 -3.83 8.11 17.42
C ALA A 120 -4.89 9.22 17.43
N CYS A 121 -5.02 9.98 16.32
CA CYS A 121 -6.05 11.02 16.19
C CYS A 121 -7.46 10.44 16.20
N VAL A 122 -7.68 9.31 15.53
CA VAL A 122 -8.98 8.61 15.52
C VAL A 122 -9.36 8.13 16.93
N LEU A 123 -8.46 7.44 17.61
CA LEU A 123 -8.69 6.93 18.98
C LEU A 123 -8.88 8.06 19.99
N ALA A 124 -8.09 9.12 19.90
CA ALA A 124 -8.24 10.31 20.76
C ALA A 124 -9.61 11.01 20.58
N SER A 125 -10.22 10.84 19.41
CA SER A 125 -11.52 11.44 19.06
C SER A 125 -12.72 10.63 19.56
N LEU A 126 -12.53 9.40 20.08
CA LEU A 126 -13.63 8.53 20.56
C LEU A 126 -14.61 9.24 21.50
N PRO A 127 -14.17 10.00 22.53
CA PRO A 127 -15.13 10.68 23.42
C PRO A 127 -16.02 11.69 22.70
N ARG A 128 -15.51 12.31 21.61
CA ARG A 128 -16.32 13.22 20.78
C ARG A 128 -17.33 12.47 19.93
N PHE A 129 -16.95 11.32 19.38
CA PHE A 129 -17.84 10.48 18.58
C PHE A 129 -18.96 9.90 19.45
N LEU A 130 -18.69 9.59 20.72
CA LEU A 130 -19.63 9.04 21.68
C LEU A 130 -20.49 10.11 22.38
N ALA A 131 -20.10 11.38 22.34
CA ALA A 131 -20.78 12.45 23.07
C ALA A 131 -22.21 12.74 22.56
N ARG A 132 -22.55 12.31 21.36
CA ARG A 132 -23.87 12.50 20.74
C ARG A 132 -24.23 11.28 19.89
N PRO A 133 -25.52 10.91 19.80
CA PRO A 133 -25.96 9.86 18.88
C PRO A 133 -25.57 10.20 17.44
N LEU A 134 -24.88 9.30 16.78
CA LEU A 134 -24.53 9.43 15.37
C LEU A 134 -25.76 9.11 14.50
N ARG A 135 -25.93 9.83 13.41
CA ARG A 135 -26.99 9.57 12.43
C ARG A 135 -26.64 8.43 11.49
N ARG A 136 -25.38 8.13 11.33
CA ARG A 136 -24.83 7.05 10.52
C ARG A 136 -23.66 6.39 11.27
N PRO A 137 -23.37 5.11 11.03
CA PRO A 137 -22.29 4.45 11.71
C PRO A 137 -20.92 5.06 11.33
N LEU A 138 -20.02 5.03 12.28
CA LEU A 138 -18.60 5.29 12.10
C LEU A 138 -17.84 4.00 12.36
N HIS A 139 -17.17 3.50 11.34
CA HIS A 139 -16.32 2.33 11.45
C HIS A 139 -14.87 2.75 11.60
N ILE A 140 -14.15 2.16 12.53
CA ILE A 140 -12.71 2.27 12.68
C ILE A 140 -12.14 0.97 12.15
N ALA A 141 -11.31 1.05 11.12
CA ALA A 141 -10.67 -0.08 10.48
C ALA A 141 -9.17 0.03 10.66
N ILE A 142 -8.57 -0.94 11.34
CA ILE A 142 -7.14 -0.98 11.61
C ILE A 142 -6.58 -2.22 10.93
N SER A 143 -5.64 -2.02 9.99
CA SER A 143 -5.06 -3.07 9.15
C SER A 143 -3.62 -3.41 9.52
N TYR A 144 -3.07 -4.43 8.87
CA TYR A 144 -1.68 -4.85 8.92
C TYR A 144 -1.19 -5.19 7.50
N ASP A 145 0.14 -5.24 7.31
CA ASP A 145 0.82 -5.59 6.05
C ASP A 145 0.40 -4.71 4.86
N GLU A 146 0.19 -3.42 5.11
CA GLU A 146 0.06 -2.42 4.06
C GLU A 146 1.36 -2.28 3.29
N GLU A 147 2.46 -2.08 3.99
CA GLU A 147 3.81 -1.77 3.52
C GLU A 147 4.43 -2.88 2.64
N VAL A 148 3.89 -4.08 2.72
CA VAL A 148 4.31 -5.23 1.92
C VAL A 148 3.33 -5.57 0.78
N GLY A 149 2.48 -4.59 0.41
CA GLY A 149 1.58 -4.68 -0.74
C GLY A 149 0.11 -4.86 -0.40
N CYS A 150 -0.34 -4.26 0.71
CA CYS A 150 -1.74 -4.25 1.17
C CYS A 150 -2.29 -5.68 1.32
N LEU A 151 -1.51 -6.60 1.90
CA LEU A 151 -1.89 -8.01 1.98
C LEU A 151 -2.94 -8.25 3.07
N GLY A 152 -2.76 -7.65 4.24
CA GLY A 152 -3.60 -7.87 5.41
C GLY A 152 -4.98 -7.26 5.28
N VAL A 153 -5.09 -6.08 4.70
CA VAL A 153 -6.36 -5.32 4.60
C VAL A 153 -7.43 -6.03 3.75
N ARG A 154 -7.04 -6.96 2.87
CA ARG A 154 -7.98 -7.65 1.97
C ARG A 154 -9.09 -8.37 2.74
N SER A 155 -8.74 -9.07 3.81
CA SER A 155 -9.72 -9.75 4.67
C SER A 155 -10.60 -8.76 5.45
N LEU A 156 -10.05 -7.61 5.84
CA LEU A 156 -10.80 -6.53 6.49
C LEU A 156 -11.80 -5.91 5.52
N VAL A 157 -11.39 -5.57 4.30
CA VAL A 157 -12.27 -5.01 3.26
C VAL A 157 -13.40 -5.99 2.93
N ALA A 158 -13.09 -7.27 2.75
CA ALA A 158 -14.09 -8.31 2.52
C ALA A 158 -15.11 -8.40 3.69
N ALA A 159 -14.60 -8.30 4.93
CA ALA A 159 -15.44 -8.32 6.13
C ALA A 159 -16.34 -7.09 6.26
N LEU A 160 -15.90 -5.91 5.82
CA LEU A 160 -16.70 -4.68 5.78
C LEU A 160 -17.72 -4.71 4.64
N ALA A 161 -17.33 -5.15 3.45
CA ALA A 161 -18.22 -5.24 2.29
C ALA A 161 -19.37 -6.25 2.47
N ALA A 162 -19.14 -7.29 3.27
CA ALA A 162 -20.15 -8.30 3.59
C ALA A 162 -21.17 -7.85 4.65
N ARG A 163 -21.00 -6.69 5.26
CA ARG A 163 -21.91 -6.18 6.30
C ARG A 163 -23.21 -5.66 5.69
N PRO A 164 -24.34 -5.83 6.37
CA PRO A 164 -25.62 -5.23 5.95
C PRO A 164 -25.57 -3.69 5.97
N ASP A 165 -24.77 -3.12 6.88
CA ASP A 165 -24.55 -1.68 7.06
C ASP A 165 -23.34 -1.19 6.23
N LYS A 166 -23.24 -1.62 4.97
CA LYS A 166 -22.14 -1.25 4.04
C LYS A 166 -21.83 0.25 4.11
N PRO A 167 -20.55 0.62 4.31
CA PRO A 167 -20.14 2.02 4.39
C PRO A 167 -20.38 2.77 3.07
N ALA A 168 -20.67 4.06 3.14
CA ALA A 168 -20.81 4.94 1.99
C ALA A 168 -19.48 5.57 1.56
N LEU A 169 -18.52 5.68 2.47
CA LEU A 169 -17.21 6.32 2.26
C LEU A 169 -16.17 5.62 3.12
N CYS A 170 -14.98 5.45 2.58
CA CYS A 170 -13.77 5.17 3.33
C CYS A 170 -12.81 6.38 3.27
N LEU A 171 -12.25 6.75 4.41
CA LEU A 171 -11.17 7.72 4.54
C LEU A 171 -9.93 6.95 4.98
N ILE A 172 -8.93 6.90 4.08
CA ILE A 172 -7.61 6.34 4.38
C ILE A 172 -6.73 7.45 4.92
N GLY A 173 -6.17 7.25 6.09
CA GLY A 173 -5.48 8.30 6.84
C GLY A 173 -4.00 8.47 6.51
N GLU A 174 -3.56 8.13 5.29
CA GLU A 174 -2.19 8.35 4.85
C GLU A 174 -1.77 9.83 4.93
N PRO A 175 -0.47 10.10 5.11
CA PRO A 175 0.04 11.44 5.39
C PRO A 175 -0.01 12.36 4.16
N THR A 176 -1.11 13.09 3.99
CA THR A 176 -1.37 13.99 2.86
C THR A 176 -1.45 15.47 3.26
N GLU A 177 -1.01 15.83 4.46
CA GLU A 177 -1.16 17.18 5.03
C GLU A 177 -2.63 17.65 5.06
N LEU A 178 -3.57 16.71 5.26
CA LEU A 178 -5.02 16.91 5.19
C LEU A 178 -5.52 17.39 3.80
N ARG A 179 -4.75 17.19 2.75
CA ARG A 179 -5.19 17.46 1.37
C ARG A 179 -5.86 16.20 0.81
N PRO A 180 -7.10 16.32 0.28
CA PRO A 180 -7.78 15.17 -0.30
C PRO A 180 -7.04 14.66 -1.53
N VAL A 181 -6.63 13.39 -1.50
CA VAL A 181 -6.03 12.67 -2.62
C VAL A 181 -7.08 11.73 -3.20
N LEU A 182 -7.41 11.92 -4.47
CA LEU A 182 -8.49 11.24 -5.17
C LEU A 182 -8.01 10.09 -6.05
N GLY A 183 -6.72 9.88 -6.16
CA GLY A 183 -6.18 8.82 -7.00
C GLY A 183 -4.77 8.43 -6.67
N HIS A 184 -4.48 7.15 -6.84
CA HIS A 184 -3.13 6.63 -6.83
C HIS A 184 -2.96 5.54 -7.89
N LYS A 185 -1.71 5.31 -8.33
CA LYS A 185 -1.41 4.23 -9.28
C LYS A 185 -1.60 2.87 -8.65
N GLY A 186 -2.05 1.92 -9.46
CA GLY A 186 -2.01 0.50 -9.14
C GLY A 186 -0.59 -0.06 -9.24
N LYS A 187 -0.38 -1.24 -8.69
CA LYS A 187 0.91 -1.96 -8.72
C LYS A 187 0.70 -3.41 -9.10
N LEU A 188 1.57 -3.93 -9.96
CA LEU A 188 1.77 -5.36 -10.17
C LEU A 188 3.27 -5.64 -10.08
N ALA A 189 3.68 -6.52 -9.16
CA ALA A 189 5.05 -6.99 -9.05
C ALA A 189 5.11 -8.48 -9.42
N MET A 190 6.06 -8.82 -10.28
CA MET A 190 6.23 -10.14 -10.86
C MET A 190 7.67 -10.61 -10.75
N ARG A 191 7.84 -11.91 -10.56
CA ARG A 191 9.12 -12.62 -10.72
C ARG A 191 9.11 -13.42 -12.01
N CYS A 192 10.13 -13.24 -12.83
CA CYS A 192 10.39 -14.09 -13.98
C CYS A 192 11.59 -14.99 -13.68
N GLN A 193 11.42 -16.28 -13.89
CA GLN A 193 12.46 -17.30 -13.74
C GLN A 193 12.72 -17.96 -15.10
N VAL A 194 13.98 -17.91 -15.52
CA VAL A 194 14.45 -18.53 -16.76
C VAL A 194 15.30 -19.74 -16.41
N ARG A 195 14.87 -20.93 -16.84
CA ARG A 195 15.62 -22.17 -16.76
C ARG A 195 16.25 -22.46 -18.12
N GLY A 196 17.55 -22.34 -18.21
CA GLY A 196 18.36 -22.67 -19.35
C GLY A 196 18.96 -24.09 -19.26
N ALA A 197 20.10 -24.31 -19.94
CA ALA A 197 20.85 -25.55 -19.90
C ALA A 197 22.35 -25.24 -19.84
N ALA A 198 23.02 -25.72 -18.78
CA ALA A 198 24.46 -25.48 -18.59
C ALA A 198 25.30 -26.34 -19.52
N CYS A 199 26.41 -25.77 -19.97
CA CYS A 199 27.52 -26.50 -20.57
C CYS A 199 28.82 -25.68 -20.37
N HIS A 200 29.95 -26.26 -20.74
CA HIS A 200 31.21 -25.50 -20.75
C HIS A 200 31.11 -24.37 -21.80
N SER A 201 31.55 -23.15 -21.48
CA SER A 201 31.41 -21.98 -22.35
C SER A 201 32.06 -22.14 -23.73
N ALA A 202 33.08 -22.99 -23.86
CA ALA A 202 33.66 -23.35 -25.17
C ALA A 202 32.65 -24.04 -26.12
N TYR A 203 31.58 -24.60 -25.58
CA TYR A 203 30.50 -25.25 -26.31
C TYR A 203 29.15 -24.51 -26.16
N ALA A 204 29.19 -23.18 -26.01
CA ALA A 204 28.02 -22.36 -25.72
C ALA A 204 26.80 -22.69 -26.62
N PRO A 205 26.91 -22.99 -27.94
CA PRO A 205 25.76 -23.35 -28.75
C PRO A 205 25.04 -24.67 -28.36
N GLN A 206 25.66 -25.51 -27.52
CA GLN A 206 25.07 -26.75 -26.99
C GLN A 206 24.28 -26.51 -25.68
N GLY A 207 24.43 -25.30 -25.11
CA GLY A 207 23.70 -24.86 -23.91
C GLY A 207 22.60 -23.87 -24.23
N VAL A 208 21.85 -23.48 -23.21
CA VAL A 208 20.84 -22.42 -23.27
C VAL A 208 21.15 -21.42 -22.17
N ASN A 209 21.62 -20.23 -22.55
CA ASN A 209 22.10 -19.22 -21.60
C ASN A 209 20.89 -18.47 -20.98
N ALA A 210 20.56 -18.82 -19.74
CA ALA A 210 19.43 -18.23 -19.02
C ALA A 210 19.54 -16.70 -18.85
N ILE A 211 20.78 -16.16 -18.72
CA ILE A 211 20.99 -14.70 -18.60
C ILE A 211 20.65 -13.99 -19.92
N GLU A 212 21.06 -14.54 -21.06
CA GLU A 212 20.77 -13.93 -22.36
C GLU A 212 19.28 -13.91 -22.67
N TYR A 213 18.54 -14.98 -22.32
CA TYR A 213 17.08 -15.00 -22.48
C TYR A 213 16.38 -14.05 -21.49
N ALA A 214 16.86 -13.95 -20.24
CA ALA A 214 16.37 -12.95 -19.30
C ALA A 214 16.61 -11.52 -19.78
N ALA A 215 17.78 -11.24 -20.35
CA ALA A 215 18.12 -9.93 -20.93
C ALA A 215 17.17 -9.54 -22.09
N ARG A 216 16.79 -10.51 -22.93
CA ARG A 216 15.81 -10.28 -24.02
C ARG A 216 14.42 -9.94 -23.47
N LEU A 217 13.98 -10.61 -22.40
CA LEU A 217 12.72 -10.30 -21.69
C LEU A 217 12.77 -8.90 -21.06
N ILE A 218 13.88 -8.54 -20.42
CA ILE A 218 14.07 -7.20 -19.84
C ILE A 218 14.09 -6.13 -20.93
N GLY A 219 14.74 -6.40 -22.06
CA GLY A 219 14.71 -5.53 -23.24
C GLY A 219 13.27 -5.31 -23.74
N LYS A 220 12.49 -6.41 -23.84
CA LYS A 220 11.08 -6.35 -24.20
C LYS A 220 10.23 -5.55 -23.22
N LEU A 221 10.48 -5.69 -21.94
CA LEU A 221 9.83 -4.89 -20.89
C LEU A 221 10.15 -3.40 -21.06
N GLY A 222 11.40 -3.06 -21.42
CA GLY A 222 11.82 -1.70 -21.75
C GLY A 222 11.06 -1.12 -22.95
N GLU A 223 10.87 -1.91 -24.02
CA GLU A 223 10.06 -1.50 -25.19
C GLU A 223 8.59 -1.26 -24.79
N ILE A 224 8.03 -2.10 -23.93
CA ILE A 224 6.67 -1.91 -23.38
C ILE A 224 6.61 -0.58 -22.63
N GLY A 225 7.59 -0.30 -21.77
CA GLY A 225 7.66 0.95 -21.02
C GLY A 225 7.70 2.20 -21.91
N GLN A 226 8.50 2.15 -22.99
CA GLN A 226 8.55 3.24 -23.98
C GLN A 226 7.20 3.46 -24.66
N ARG A 227 6.49 2.39 -25.02
CA ARG A 227 5.14 2.48 -25.60
C ARG A 227 4.12 3.07 -24.64
N LEU A 228 4.17 2.70 -23.36
CA LEU A 228 3.31 3.28 -22.34
C LEU A 228 3.56 4.78 -22.18
N ALA A 229 4.82 5.21 -22.16
CA ALA A 229 5.20 6.63 -22.05
C ALA A 229 4.77 7.45 -23.29
N ALA A 230 4.77 6.84 -24.48
CA ALA A 230 4.32 7.47 -25.74
C ALA A 230 2.82 7.34 -26.00
N SER A 231 2.08 6.65 -25.14
CA SER A 231 0.65 6.43 -25.27
C SER A 231 -0.15 7.72 -25.09
N GLU A 232 -1.30 7.84 -25.77
CA GLU A 232 -2.28 8.90 -25.55
C GLU A 232 -3.00 8.78 -24.20
N ARG A 233 -2.92 7.63 -23.54
CA ARG A 233 -3.48 7.40 -22.19
C ARG A 233 -2.55 8.02 -21.16
N GLN A 234 -2.79 9.28 -20.87
CA GLN A 234 -2.06 10.02 -19.84
C GLN A 234 -3.05 10.71 -18.88
N ASP A 235 -2.66 10.85 -17.63
CA ASP A 235 -3.34 11.68 -16.64
C ASP A 235 -2.32 12.66 -16.04
N ALA A 236 -2.40 13.92 -16.47
CA ALA A 236 -1.47 14.98 -16.07
C ALA A 236 -1.48 15.28 -14.56
N ARG A 237 -2.41 14.70 -13.81
CA ARG A 237 -2.43 14.81 -12.34
C ARG A 237 -1.50 13.83 -11.65
N PHE A 238 -0.94 12.85 -12.38
CA PHE A 238 0.12 11.98 -11.88
C PHE A 238 1.50 12.43 -12.36
N ASP A 239 2.51 12.14 -11.57
CA ASP A 239 3.91 12.29 -11.95
C ASP A 239 4.64 10.95 -11.73
N PRO A 240 5.10 10.27 -12.83
CA PRO A 240 4.87 10.60 -14.24
C PRO A 240 3.40 10.37 -14.66
N PRO A 241 2.92 11.05 -15.75
CA PRO A 241 1.52 11.05 -16.14
C PRO A 241 1.06 9.79 -16.89
N PHE A 242 1.87 8.75 -16.94
CA PHE A 242 1.64 7.48 -17.63
C PHE A 242 2.00 6.28 -16.75
N SER A 243 1.57 5.10 -17.16
CA SER A 243 1.95 3.84 -16.51
C SER A 243 3.41 3.52 -16.79
N THR A 244 4.13 3.09 -15.75
CA THR A 244 5.56 2.80 -15.82
C THR A 244 5.87 1.34 -15.54
N VAL A 245 6.98 0.85 -16.07
CA VAL A 245 7.54 -0.46 -15.78
C VAL A 245 9.01 -0.34 -15.45
N GLN A 246 9.49 -1.20 -14.54
CA GLN A 246 10.92 -1.31 -14.27
C GLN A 246 11.31 -2.72 -13.84
N THR A 247 12.56 -3.12 -14.14
CA THR A 247 13.20 -4.27 -13.53
C THR A 247 14.01 -3.80 -12.33
N GLY A 248 13.65 -4.30 -11.14
CA GLY A 248 14.28 -3.88 -9.88
C GLY A 248 15.43 -4.79 -9.44
N LEU A 249 15.32 -6.08 -9.73
CA LEU A 249 16.31 -7.08 -9.31
C LEU A 249 16.61 -8.05 -10.45
N ILE A 250 17.87 -8.51 -10.55
CA ILE A 250 18.29 -9.59 -11.44
C ILE A 250 19.38 -10.42 -10.76
N GLN A 251 19.30 -11.74 -10.90
CA GLN A 251 20.31 -12.66 -10.41
C GLN A 251 20.44 -13.85 -11.35
N GLY A 252 21.68 -14.24 -11.72
CA GLY A 252 21.91 -15.39 -12.58
C GLY A 252 23.38 -15.73 -12.74
N GLY A 253 23.65 -16.98 -13.20
CA GLY A 253 25.00 -17.47 -13.43
C GLY A 253 25.75 -17.85 -12.15
N ARG A 254 26.86 -18.63 -12.32
CA ARG A 254 27.72 -19.09 -11.22
C ARG A 254 29.20 -18.87 -11.49
N ALA A 255 29.64 -19.05 -12.73
CA ALA A 255 31.03 -18.89 -13.15
C ALA A 255 31.11 -18.47 -14.62
N LEU A 256 32.16 -17.70 -14.97
CA LEU A 256 32.32 -17.14 -16.30
C LEU A 256 32.46 -18.21 -17.41
N ASN A 257 33.04 -19.36 -17.09
CA ASN A 257 33.31 -20.44 -18.04
C ASN A 257 32.19 -21.53 -18.09
N ILE A 258 31.02 -21.24 -17.52
CA ILE A 258 29.82 -22.12 -17.57
C ILE A 258 28.67 -21.31 -18.16
N VAL A 259 27.98 -21.87 -19.16
CA VAL A 259 26.72 -21.29 -19.67
C VAL A 259 25.69 -21.29 -18.53
N PRO A 260 25.11 -20.14 -18.15
CA PRO A 260 24.15 -20.04 -17.05
C PRO A 260 22.89 -20.90 -17.27
N ALA A 261 22.60 -21.78 -16.33
CA ALA A 261 21.38 -22.61 -16.35
C ALA A 261 20.17 -21.88 -15.74
N ASP A 262 20.42 -20.91 -14.86
CA ASP A 262 19.36 -20.22 -14.13
C ASP A 262 19.58 -18.71 -14.15
N CYS A 263 18.50 -17.98 -14.35
CA CYS A 263 18.42 -16.55 -14.15
C CYS A 263 17.03 -16.18 -13.67
N GLN A 264 16.93 -15.25 -12.72
CA GLN A 264 15.67 -14.65 -12.32
C GLN A 264 15.77 -13.13 -12.30
N PHE A 265 14.66 -12.47 -12.57
CA PHE A 265 14.52 -11.04 -12.36
C PHE A 265 13.14 -10.70 -11.84
N ASP A 266 13.06 -9.64 -11.04
CA ASP A 266 11.84 -9.11 -10.51
C ASP A 266 11.56 -7.76 -11.19
N PHE A 267 10.31 -7.57 -11.64
CA PHE A 267 9.87 -6.33 -12.25
C PHE A 267 8.54 -5.87 -11.66
N GLU A 268 8.29 -4.58 -11.76
CA GLU A 268 7.00 -4.01 -11.36
C GLU A 268 6.41 -3.11 -12.44
N VAL A 269 5.10 -3.04 -12.42
CA VAL A 269 4.27 -2.11 -13.20
C VAL A 269 3.58 -1.17 -12.23
N ARG A 270 3.73 0.14 -12.43
CA ARG A 270 2.92 1.17 -11.75
C ARG A 270 1.91 1.70 -12.76
N ALA A 271 0.69 1.23 -12.65
CA ALA A 271 -0.36 1.47 -13.63
C ALA A 271 -1.24 2.66 -13.24
N LEU A 272 -1.57 3.52 -14.21
CA LEU A 272 -2.68 4.45 -14.04
C LEU A 272 -3.96 3.65 -13.69
N PRO A 273 -4.90 4.23 -12.93
CA PRO A 273 -6.11 3.50 -12.53
C PRO A 273 -6.96 2.99 -13.70
N ALA A 274 -6.84 3.62 -14.88
CA ALA A 274 -7.53 3.21 -16.10
C ALA A 274 -6.81 2.09 -16.89
N ASP A 275 -5.58 1.74 -16.50
CA ASP A 275 -4.78 0.72 -17.16
C ASP A 275 -4.81 -0.58 -16.35
N ASP A 276 -4.88 -1.70 -17.06
CA ASP A 276 -4.71 -3.02 -16.45
C ASP A 276 -3.22 -3.42 -16.50
N PRO A 277 -2.52 -3.47 -15.35
CA PRO A 277 -1.12 -3.86 -15.30
C PRO A 277 -0.89 -5.32 -15.73
N GLN A 278 -1.93 -6.16 -15.74
CA GLN A 278 -1.83 -7.54 -16.19
C GLN A 278 -1.50 -7.61 -17.69
N GLN A 279 -1.94 -6.64 -18.49
CA GLN A 279 -1.63 -6.59 -19.92
C GLN A 279 -0.12 -6.52 -20.20
N VAL A 280 0.65 -5.87 -19.31
CA VAL A 280 2.11 -5.85 -19.43
C VAL A 280 2.71 -7.24 -19.18
N ALA A 281 2.25 -7.92 -18.14
CA ALA A 281 2.71 -9.27 -17.80
C ALA A 281 2.31 -10.27 -18.91
N ASP A 282 1.11 -10.15 -19.47
CA ASP A 282 0.62 -11.01 -20.55
C ASP A 282 1.43 -10.79 -21.83
N ALA A 283 1.67 -9.54 -22.22
CA ALA A 283 2.50 -9.23 -23.39
C ALA A 283 3.94 -9.76 -23.27
N LEU A 284 4.49 -9.76 -22.04
CA LEU A 284 5.82 -10.34 -21.78
C LEU A 284 5.78 -11.87 -21.83
N ARG A 285 4.70 -12.49 -21.33
CA ARG A 285 4.47 -13.94 -21.41
C ARG A 285 4.31 -14.40 -22.86
N ASP A 286 3.48 -13.70 -23.64
CA ASP A 286 3.28 -14.00 -25.05
C ASP A 286 4.60 -13.96 -25.83
N TYR A 287 5.44 -12.94 -25.58
CA TYR A 287 6.78 -12.86 -26.18
C TYR A 287 7.67 -14.04 -25.76
N ALA A 288 7.61 -14.44 -24.50
CA ALA A 288 8.34 -15.62 -24.01
C ALA A 288 7.90 -16.89 -24.73
N GLU A 289 6.59 -17.09 -24.86
CA GLU A 289 5.98 -18.32 -25.43
C GLU A 289 6.17 -18.41 -26.96
N THR A 290 6.01 -17.29 -27.66
CA THR A 290 6.05 -17.29 -29.14
C THR A 290 7.47 -17.18 -29.70
N GLU A 291 8.34 -16.41 -29.05
CA GLU A 291 9.66 -16.08 -29.61
C GLU A 291 10.81 -16.80 -28.89
N LEU A 292 10.75 -16.97 -27.56
CA LEU A 292 11.90 -17.42 -26.80
C LEU A 292 11.88 -18.92 -26.53
N LEU A 293 10.78 -19.44 -26.03
CA LEU A 293 10.65 -20.85 -25.67
C LEU A 293 10.87 -21.82 -26.83
N PRO A 294 10.42 -21.57 -28.08
CA PRO A 294 10.75 -22.42 -29.20
C PRO A 294 12.25 -22.55 -29.45
N GLN A 295 13.00 -21.44 -29.36
CA GLN A 295 14.44 -21.42 -29.55
C GLN A 295 15.17 -22.19 -28.42
N MET A 296 14.75 -21.98 -27.17
CA MET A 296 15.33 -22.67 -26.01
C MET A 296 15.11 -24.19 -26.10
N LYS A 297 13.87 -24.61 -26.40
CA LYS A 297 13.49 -26.02 -26.48
C LYS A 297 14.10 -26.76 -27.66
N ALA A 298 14.44 -26.05 -28.74
CA ALA A 298 15.17 -26.64 -29.88
C ALA A 298 16.57 -27.13 -29.47
N VAL A 299 17.19 -26.49 -28.44
CA VAL A 299 18.49 -26.90 -27.91
C VAL A 299 18.32 -27.93 -26.77
N ASN A 300 17.38 -27.66 -25.85
CA ASN A 300 17.11 -28.55 -24.71
C ASN A 300 15.63 -28.45 -24.30
N ALA A 301 14.90 -29.55 -24.37
CA ALA A 301 13.47 -29.63 -24.08
C ALA A 301 13.09 -29.28 -22.63
N GLU A 302 14.02 -29.44 -21.68
CA GLU A 302 13.80 -29.19 -20.24
C GLU A 302 13.88 -27.69 -19.85
N THR A 303 14.19 -26.82 -20.83
CA THR A 303 14.26 -25.36 -20.62
C THR A 303 12.89 -24.74 -20.48
N GLY A 304 12.80 -23.60 -19.79
CA GLY A 304 11.51 -22.96 -19.54
C GLY A 304 11.61 -21.54 -19.03
N ILE A 305 10.48 -20.84 -19.09
CA ILE A 305 10.30 -19.50 -18.52
C ILE A 305 9.02 -19.54 -17.68
N ARG A 306 9.09 -19.03 -16.45
CA ARG A 306 7.96 -18.98 -15.52
C ARG A 306 7.79 -17.57 -14.97
N PHE A 307 6.55 -17.17 -14.82
CA PHE A 307 6.17 -15.89 -14.23
C PHE A 307 5.33 -16.13 -12.97
N ASP A 308 5.81 -15.65 -11.85
CA ASP A 308 5.13 -15.72 -10.55
C ASP A 308 4.72 -14.32 -10.10
N LYS A 309 3.49 -14.16 -9.65
CA LYS A 309 3.03 -12.90 -9.06
C LYS A 309 3.58 -12.76 -7.65
N ILE A 310 4.26 -11.65 -7.36
CA ILE A 310 4.75 -11.30 -6.04
C ILE A 310 3.66 -10.55 -5.27
N SER A 311 3.14 -9.48 -5.86
CA SER A 311 2.06 -8.68 -5.25
C SER A 311 1.28 -7.91 -6.32
N GLN A 312 0.05 -7.55 -5.97
CA GLN A 312 -0.80 -6.71 -6.82
C GLN A 312 -1.72 -5.88 -5.93
N MET A 313 -1.85 -4.59 -6.23
CA MET A 313 -2.88 -3.73 -5.67
C MET A 313 -3.49 -2.86 -6.76
N PRO A 314 -4.82 -2.63 -6.71
CA PRO A 314 -5.51 -1.78 -7.67
C PRO A 314 -5.16 -0.31 -7.46
N GLY A 315 -5.30 0.50 -8.51
CA GLY A 315 -5.27 1.95 -8.40
C GLY A 315 -6.57 2.51 -7.81
N LEU A 316 -6.49 3.73 -7.30
CA LEU A 316 -7.64 4.53 -6.88
C LEU A 316 -7.96 5.59 -7.94
N ASN A 317 -9.24 5.81 -8.23
CA ASN A 317 -9.68 6.92 -9.06
C ASN A 317 -11.07 7.43 -8.66
N MET A 318 -11.10 8.49 -7.87
CA MET A 318 -12.33 9.18 -7.48
C MET A 318 -12.52 10.44 -8.34
N SER A 319 -13.78 10.78 -8.62
CA SER A 319 -14.12 12.02 -9.33
C SER A 319 -14.01 13.24 -8.41
N ASP A 320 -13.55 14.35 -8.95
CA ASP A 320 -13.59 15.65 -8.27
C ASP A 320 -15.03 16.13 -7.99
N ASP A 321 -15.97 15.75 -8.86
CA ASP A 321 -17.39 16.12 -8.76
C ASP A 321 -18.20 15.19 -7.85
N HIS A 322 -17.58 14.17 -7.27
CA HIS A 322 -18.27 13.25 -6.37
C HIS A 322 -18.69 14.00 -5.08
N GLU A 323 -19.91 13.75 -4.60
CA GLU A 323 -20.44 14.42 -3.39
C GLU A 323 -19.54 14.26 -2.17
N LEU A 324 -18.92 13.07 -2.02
CA LEU A 324 -18.00 12.77 -0.93
C LEU A 324 -16.68 13.55 -1.05
N THR A 325 -16.23 13.86 -2.27
CA THR A 325 -15.08 14.74 -2.49
C THR A 325 -15.37 16.13 -1.98
N THR A 326 -16.55 16.67 -2.31
CA THR A 326 -17.02 17.95 -1.80
C THR A 326 -17.12 17.94 -0.27
N PHE A 327 -17.65 16.89 0.31
CA PHE A 327 -17.74 16.72 1.76
C PHE A 327 -16.37 16.75 2.44
N VAL A 328 -15.39 15.98 1.95
CA VAL A 328 -14.04 15.95 2.54
C VAL A 328 -13.33 17.30 2.38
N LYS A 329 -13.47 17.97 1.22
CA LYS A 329 -12.95 19.34 1.02
C LYS A 329 -13.54 20.32 2.03
N GLN A 330 -14.83 20.24 2.33
CA GLN A 330 -15.45 21.08 3.36
C GLN A 330 -14.92 20.79 4.76
N LEU A 331 -14.68 19.52 5.11
CA LEU A 331 -14.12 19.10 6.40
C LEU A 331 -12.69 19.62 6.61
N THR A 332 -11.87 19.59 5.56
CA THR A 332 -10.46 19.96 5.62
C THR A 332 -10.18 21.43 5.31
N GLY A 333 -11.15 22.14 4.75
CA GLY A 333 -10.95 23.49 4.21
C GLY A 333 -10.14 23.53 2.91
N ALA A 334 -9.90 22.37 2.28
CA ALA A 334 -9.12 22.28 1.05
C ALA A 334 -9.89 22.80 -0.17
N ASN A 335 -9.21 23.58 -1.02
CA ASN A 335 -9.77 24.11 -2.26
C ASN A 335 -9.42 23.26 -3.50
N SER A 336 -8.47 22.34 -3.36
CA SER A 336 -7.97 21.50 -4.44
C SER A 336 -7.84 20.03 -3.99
N THR A 337 -7.68 19.16 -4.95
CA THR A 337 -7.40 17.74 -4.77
C THR A 337 -6.12 17.37 -5.52
N SER A 338 -5.54 16.22 -5.21
CA SER A 338 -4.35 15.72 -5.88
C SER A 338 -4.47 14.23 -6.22
N LYS A 339 -3.51 13.73 -6.97
CA LYS A 339 -3.24 12.31 -7.19
C LYS A 339 -1.78 12.02 -6.91
N VAL A 340 -1.47 10.79 -6.50
CA VAL A 340 -0.12 10.37 -6.11
C VAL A 340 0.31 9.13 -6.89
N ALA A 341 1.62 8.95 -7.07
CA ALA A 341 2.15 7.81 -7.82
C ALA A 341 2.33 6.54 -6.95
N PHE A 342 2.48 6.71 -5.63
CA PHE A 342 2.55 5.58 -4.71
C PHE A 342 1.15 5.01 -4.45
N GLY A 343 1.07 3.71 -4.10
CA GLY A 343 -0.20 3.05 -3.86
C GLY A 343 -0.53 2.99 -2.38
N THR A 344 -1.82 2.80 -2.06
CA THR A 344 -2.36 2.62 -0.71
C THR A 344 -3.46 1.56 -0.72
N GLU A 345 -4.05 1.27 0.43
CA GLU A 345 -5.21 0.38 0.57
C GLU A 345 -6.48 0.87 -0.17
N ALA A 346 -6.52 2.16 -0.55
CA ALA A 346 -7.74 2.81 -1.03
C ALA A 346 -8.34 2.16 -2.28
N GLY A 347 -7.51 1.67 -3.20
CA GLY A 347 -7.98 0.96 -4.37
C GLY A 347 -8.73 -0.33 -4.06
N LEU A 348 -8.39 -1.02 -2.96
CA LEU A 348 -9.08 -2.24 -2.52
C LEU A 348 -10.48 -1.94 -1.99
N PHE A 349 -10.65 -0.85 -1.24
CA PHE A 349 -11.97 -0.38 -0.80
C PHE A 349 -12.84 0.01 -2.01
N GLN A 350 -12.25 0.74 -2.98
CA GLN A 350 -12.97 1.12 -4.20
C GLN A 350 -13.41 -0.11 -5.02
N GLN A 351 -12.58 -1.15 -5.13
CA GLN A 351 -12.97 -2.42 -5.78
C GLN A 351 -14.10 -3.15 -5.06
N ALA A 352 -14.27 -2.92 -3.77
CA ALA A 352 -15.38 -3.43 -2.97
C ALA A 352 -16.61 -2.52 -3.01
N ASP A 353 -16.69 -1.59 -3.96
CA ASP A 353 -17.74 -0.57 -4.12
C ASP A 353 -17.91 0.32 -2.88
N VAL A 354 -16.83 0.65 -2.21
CA VAL A 354 -16.76 1.67 -1.16
C VAL A 354 -15.99 2.87 -1.70
N PRO A 355 -16.65 3.98 -2.04
CA PRO A 355 -15.99 5.21 -2.45
C PRO A 355 -14.94 5.63 -1.44
N THR A 356 -13.72 5.92 -1.89
CA THR A 356 -12.59 6.09 -0.98
C THR A 356 -11.78 7.34 -1.32
N ILE A 357 -11.41 8.10 -0.28
CA ILE A 357 -10.53 9.28 -0.39
C ILE A 357 -9.38 9.08 0.61
N ILE A 358 -8.19 9.47 0.20
CA ILE A 358 -7.02 9.47 1.06
C ILE A 358 -6.87 10.88 1.64
N CYS A 359 -6.83 10.97 2.97
CA CYS A 359 -6.67 12.25 3.66
C CYS A 359 -6.27 12.03 5.12
N GLY A 360 -5.06 12.40 5.48
CA GLY A 360 -4.56 12.24 6.84
C GLY A 360 -3.52 13.30 7.22
N PRO A 361 -3.15 13.33 8.50
CA PRO A 361 -2.13 14.24 9.03
C PRO A 361 -0.72 13.82 8.60
N GLY A 362 0.24 14.73 8.70
CA GLY A 362 1.62 14.47 8.34
C GLY A 362 1.89 14.57 6.84
N SER A 363 3.13 14.36 6.46
CA SER A 363 3.59 14.43 5.07
C SER A 363 4.30 13.15 4.67
N ILE A 364 3.95 12.60 3.51
CA ILE A 364 4.60 11.43 2.91
C ILE A 364 6.11 11.65 2.69
N ASP A 365 6.55 12.89 2.57
CA ASP A 365 7.96 13.23 2.45
C ASP A 365 8.78 12.83 3.67
N GLN A 366 8.15 12.56 4.80
CA GLN A 366 8.79 12.12 6.04
C GLN A 366 8.78 10.60 6.22
N ALA A 367 7.85 9.92 5.55
CA ALA A 367 7.69 8.47 5.63
C ALA A 367 8.97 7.72 5.23
N HIS A 368 9.19 6.54 5.83
CA HIS A 368 10.27 5.61 5.51
C HIS A 368 11.70 6.13 5.79
N LYS A 369 11.85 7.34 6.31
CA LYS A 369 13.16 7.98 6.58
C LYS A 369 13.60 7.79 8.03
N PRO A 370 14.92 7.82 8.33
CA PRO A 370 15.44 7.71 9.70
C PRO A 370 15.19 8.98 10.56
N LYS A 371 14.37 9.89 10.10
CA LYS A 371 13.96 11.13 10.78
C LYS A 371 12.47 11.35 10.58
N GLU A 372 11.69 10.30 10.51
CA GLU A 372 10.23 10.39 10.38
C GLU A 372 9.61 11.14 11.56
N PHE A 373 8.71 12.10 11.26
CA PHE A 373 8.02 12.94 12.24
C PHE A 373 6.62 13.34 11.80
#